data_1db013bc000087a42bbaf410ec53209b
#
_entry.id   1db013bc000087a42bbaf410ec53209b
#
_cell.length_a   1.000
_cell.length_b   1.000
_cell.length_c   1.000
_cell.angle_alpha   90.00
_cell.angle_beta   90.00
_cell.angle_gamma   90.00
#
_symmetry.space_group_name_H-M   'P 1'
#
loop_
_entity.id
_entity.type
_entity.pdbx_description
1 polymer ?
#
loop_
_entity_poly.entity_id
_entity_poly.type
_entity_poly.pdbx_seq_one_letter_code
_entity_poly.pdbx_strand_id
1 'polypeptide(L)'
;MATHSSADEHRPALHRNHRDPDILFVSDPHGRFEHVIEIALERGPDAVVFLVDLQAQRPLEEELAPILVRTDVWFIPGNHDTDRDSDHDHLFGSTLADRNLHGRVVTIAGVGIAGLGGVFRGKVWMPPNEPHFSDSKRFIATTPRQDRWRGGLPRKHRSTIFPEHVAALSNQRADVLVTHEAPSCHKHGFAAIDELGRRLGVRLAYHGHHHRDIAYPHDPQLGFRAISVGLAGITALDGEIVHPGAYDAHAQ
;
A
#
# COMPACT_ATOMS: atom_id res chain seq x y z
N MET A 1 -40.61 -23.91 51.04
CA MET A 1 -39.60 -24.63 50.25
C MET A 1 -39.90 -24.37 48.80
N ALA A 2 -39.19 -23.45 48.16
CA ALA A 2 -39.37 -23.11 46.76
C ALA A 2 -38.00 -23.37 46.08
N THR A 3 -37.99 -24.32 45.15
CA THR A 3 -36.85 -24.70 44.35
C THR A 3 -36.81 -23.83 43.12
N HIS A 4 -35.79 -22.95 43.00
CA HIS A 4 -35.47 -22.24 41.75
C HIS A 4 -34.68 -23.17 40.85
N SER A 5 -35.27 -23.48 39.69
CA SER A 5 -34.59 -24.10 38.55
C SER A 5 -33.97 -22.99 37.70
N SER A 6 -32.65 -22.93 37.62
CA SER A 6 -31.92 -22.10 36.69
C SER A 6 -31.81 -22.83 35.34
N ALA A 7 -32.51 -22.31 34.35
CA ALA A 7 -32.34 -22.72 32.96
C ALA A 7 -31.05 -22.05 32.42
N ASP A 8 -30.04 -22.86 32.19
CA ASP A 8 -28.79 -22.48 31.55
C ASP A 8 -29.04 -22.41 30.02
N GLU A 9 -29.21 -21.19 29.47
CA GLU A 9 -29.39 -20.98 28.04
C GLU A 9 -28.04 -21.17 27.34
N HIS A 10 -27.86 -22.37 26.80
CA HIS A 10 -26.76 -22.68 25.87
C HIS A 10 -26.95 -21.88 24.59
N ARG A 11 -26.30 -20.69 24.47
CA ARG A 11 -26.12 -20.01 23.20
C ARG A 11 -25.14 -20.82 22.35
N PRO A 12 -25.52 -21.28 21.15
CA PRO A 12 -24.59 -21.92 20.26
C PRO A 12 -23.54 -20.90 19.83
N ALA A 13 -22.26 -21.19 20.10
CA ALA A 13 -21.15 -20.45 19.55
C ALA A 13 -21.19 -20.58 18.02
N LEU A 14 -21.43 -19.46 17.35
CA LEU A 14 -21.27 -19.36 15.89
C LEU A 14 -19.79 -19.60 15.58
N HIS A 15 -19.44 -20.84 15.22
CA HIS A 15 -18.18 -21.13 14.56
C HIS A 15 -18.16 -20.39 13.22
N ARG A 16 -17.59 -19.18 13.20
CA ARG A 16 -17.11 -18.59 11.96
C ARG A 16 -15.97 -19.51 11.50
N ASN A 17 -16.17 -20.22 10.42
CA ASN A 17 -15.10 -20.83 9.66
C ASN A 17 -14.18 -19.67 9.26
N HIS A 18 -13.10 -19.44 10.00
CA HIS A 18 -12.06 -18.48 9.64
C HIS A 18 -11.28 -19.09 8.47
N ARG A 19 -11.75 -18.81 7.26
CA ARG A 19 -10.90 -18.91 6.07
C ARG A 19 -9.77 -17.89 6.26
N ASP A 20 -8.55 -18.28 5.94
CA ASP A 20 -7.43 -17.35 5.92
C ASP A 20 -7.74 -16.19 4.94
N PRO A 21 -7.36 -14.95 5.28
CA PRO A 21 -7.63 -13.80 4.44
C PRO A 21 -6.91 -13.92 3.09
N ASP A 22 -7.66 -13.75 2.00
CA ASP A 22 -7.16 -13.76 0.64
C ASP A 22 -6.98 -12.33 0.15
N ILE A 23 -5.76 -11.79 0.31
CA ILE A 23 -5.40 -10.42 -0.08
C ILE A 23 -4.35 -10.49 -1.18
N LEU A 24 -4.58 -9.77 -2.27
CA LEU A 24 -3.66 -9.66 -3.39
C LEU A 24 -2.98 -8.28 -3.37
N PHE A 25 -1.67 -8.28 -3.55
CA PHE A 25 -0.84 -7.08 -3.71
C PHE A 25 -0.46 -6.95 -5.18
N VAL A 26 -0.82 -5.82 -5.78
CA VAL A 26 -0.59 -5.51 -7.20
C VAL A 26 0.36 -4.33 -7.31
N SER A 27 1.41 -4.45 -8.10
CA SER A 27 2.40 -3.37 -8.26
C SER A 27 2.47 -2.84 -9.67
N ASP A 28 2.66 -1.52 -9.77
CA ASP A 28 3.03 -0.80 -10.99
C ASP A 28 2.17 -1.21 -12.22
N PRO A 29 0.82 -1.18 -12.16
CA PRO A 29 -0.01 -1.56 -13.29
C PRO A 29 0.12 -0.59 -14.47
N HIS A 30 0.47 0.68 -14.25
CA HIS A 30 0.63 1.70 -15.28
C HIS A 30 -0.54 1.70 -16.29
N GLY A 31 -1.77 1.77 -15.77
CA GLY A 31 -3.00 1.80 -16.56
C GLY A 31 -3.45 0.46 -17.14
N ARG A 32 -2.78 -0.66 -16.79
CA ARG A 32 -3.14 -2.01 -17.23
C ARG A 32 -3.84 -2.75 -16.10
N PHE A 33 -5.15 -2.79 -16.11
CA PHE A 33 -5.95 -3.40 -15.04
C PHE A 33 -6.64 -4.70 -15.47
N GLU A 34 -6.63 -5.05 -16.77
CA GLU A 34 -7.39 -6.15 -17.31
C GLU A 34 -7.05 -7.47 -16.62
N HIS A 35 -5.76 -7.80 -16.50
CA HIS A 35 -5.29 -9.05 -15.87
C HIS A 35 -5.61 -9.08 -14.36
N VAL A 36 -5.59 -7.91 -13.67
CA VAL A 36 -5.97 -7.82 -12.26
C VAL A 36 -7.46 -8.12 -12.10
N ILE A 37 -8.29 -7.55 -12.98
CA ILE A 37 -9.74 -7.77 -13.00
C ILE A 37 -10.05 -9.25 -13.27
N GLU A 38 -9.43 -9.86 -14.28
CA GLU A 38 -9.62 -11.28 -14.63
C GLU A 38 -9.29 -12.19 -13.43
N ILE A 39 -8.10 -12.01 -12.84
CA ILE A 39 -7.67 -12.79 -11.68
C ILE A 39 -8.57 -12.57 -10.47
N ALA A 40 -8.98 -11.33 -10.21
CA ALA A 40 -9.87 -11.04 -9.09
C ALA A 40 -11.28 -11.61 -9.28
N LEU A 41 -11.80 -11.63 -10.51
CA LEU A 41 -13.10 -12.25 -10.82
C LEU A 41 -13.05 -13.78 -10.69
N GLU A 42 -11.94 -14.41 -11.10
CA GLU A 42 -11.74 -15.86 -11.02
C GLU A 42 -11.50 -16.32 -9.57
N ARG A 43 -10.60 -15.66 -8.86
CA ARG A 43 -10.15 -16.05 -7.52
C ARG A 43 -11.14 -15.62 -6.42
N GLY A 44 -11.79 -14.46 -6.57
CA GLY A 44 -12.68 -13.86 -5.57
C GLY A 44 -11.95 -13.48 -4.28
N PRO A 45 -10.84 -12.71 -4.32
CA PRO A 45 -10.11 -12.32 -3.13
C PRO A 45 -10.96 -11.40 -2.24
N ASP A 46 -10.67 -11.42 -0.95
CA ASP A 46 -11.31 -10.51 0.02
C ASP A 46 -10.90 -9.06 -0.26
N ALA A 47 -9.65 -8.84 -0.69
CA ALA A 47 -9.15 -7.52 -1.06
C ALA A 47 -8.05 -7.55 -2.12
N VAL A 48 -7.94 -6.43 -2.86
CA VAL A 48 -6.80 -6.08 -3.71
C VAL A 48 -6.18 -4.79 -3.20
N VAL A 49 -4.88 -4.79 -2.97
CA VAL A 49 -4.10 -3.63 -2.53
C VAL A 49 -3.11 -3.24 -3.61
N PHE A 50 -3.34 -2.11 -4.26
CA PHE A 50 -2.41 -1.56 -5.24
C PHE A 50 -1.27 -0.84 -4.53
N LEU A 51 -0.06 -1.27 -4.82
CA LEU A 51 1.12 -0.78 -4.15
C LEU A 51 1.64 0.53 -4.74
N VAL A 52 1.29 0.90 -6.01
CA VAL A 52 1.83 2.13 -6.60
C VAL A 52 1.55 2.27 -8.11
N ASP A 53 1.86 3.48 -8.62
CA ASP A 53 1.93 3.85 -10.04
C ASP A 53 0.77 3.28 -10.86
N LEU A 54 -0.45 3.58 -10.38
CA LEU A 54 -1.68 3.11 -11.00
C LEU A 54 -1.87 3.71 -12.38
N GLN A 55 -1.62 5.04 -12.53
CA GLN A 55 -1.79 5.80 -13.77
C GLN A 55 -3.11 5.46 -14.49
N ALA A 56 -4.21 5.44 -13.73
CA ALA A 56 -5.53 5.09 -14.23
C ALA A 56 -5.94 6.02 -15.40
N GLN A 57 -6.53 5.44 -16.45
CA GLN A 57 -6.91 6.18 -17.66
C GLN A 57 -8.27 6.89 -17.51
N ARG A 58 -9.04 6.52 -16.51
CA ARG A 58 -10.33 7.07 -16.08
C ARG A 58 -10.45 6.96 -14.56
N PRO A 59 -11.48 7.53 -13.91
CA PRO A 59 -11.67 7.39 -12.47
C PRO A 59 -11.50 5.94 -12.00
N LEU A 60 -10.77 5.73 -10.89
CA LEU A 60 -10.35 4.39 -10.45
C LEU A 60 -11.53 3.44 -10.22
N GLU A 61 -12.68 3.96 -9.74
CA GLU A 61 -13.91 3.18 -9.59
C GLU A 61 -14.48 2.70 -10.94
N GLU A 62 -14.24 3.43 -12.02
CA GLU A 62 -14.67 3.00 -13.36
C GLU A 62 -13.73 1.94 -13.93
N GLU A 63 -12.41 2.08 -13.68
CA GLU A 63 -11.43 1.05 -14.08
C GLU A 63 -11.73 -0.29 -13.40
N LEU A 64 -12.04 -0.27 -12.12
CA LEU A 64 -12.16 -1.45 -11.29
C LEU A 64 -13.62 -1.88 -11.05
N ALA A 65 -14.59 -1.25 -11.72
CA ALA A 65 -16.02 -1.52 -11.54
C ALA A 65 -16.39 -3.02 -11.52
N PRO A 66 -15.81 -3.91 -12.37
CA PRO A 66 -16.19 -5.32 -12.38
C PRO A 66 -15.92 -6.05 -11.05
N ILE A 67 -14.95 -5.62 -10.25
CA ILE A 67 -14.55 -6.32 -9.03
C ILE A 67 -15.09 -5.68 -7.74
N LEU A 68 -15.49 -4.39 -7.76
CA LEU A 68 -15.87 -3.63 -6.57
C LEU A 68 -17.08 -4.18 -5.81
N VAL A 69 -17.90 -5.03 -6.44
CA VAL A 69 -19.08 -5.63 -5.81
C VAL A 69 -18.70 -6.72 -4.80
N ARG A 70 -17.53 -7.34 -4.95
CA ARG A 70 -17.13 -8.54 -4.18
C ARG A 70 -15.78 -8.42 -3.51
N THR A 71 -14.95 -7.48 -3.96
CA THR A 71 -13.55 -7.33 -3.53
C THR A 71 -13.32 -5.92 -3.01
N ASP A 72 -12.81 -5.80 -1.79
CA ASP A 72 -12.35 -4.51 -1.28
C ASP A 72 -11.11 -4.06 -2.05
N VAL A 73 -11.09 -2.79 -2.46
CA VAL A 73 -9.94 -2.21 -3.18
C VAL A 73 -9.31 -1.12 -2.32
N TRP A 74 -7.98 -1.21 -2.20
CA TRP A 74 -7.15 -0.25 -1.48
C TRP A 74 -5.92 0.10 -2.29
N PHE A 75 -5.29 1.25 -2.01
CA PHE A 75 -4.09 1.65 -2.72
C PHE A 75 -3.17 2.54 -1.89
N ILE A 76 -1.91 2.61 -2.30
CA ILE A 76 -0.98 3.70 -1.99
C ILE A 76 -0.54 4.35 -3.31
N PRO A 77 -0.36 5.69 -3.35
CA PRO A 77 0.12 6.34 -4.57
C PRO A 77 1.61 6.11 -4.78
N GLY A 78 2.01 6.00 -6.04
CA GLY A 78 3.40 6.04 -6.47
C GLY A 78 3.85 7.41 -6.97
N ASN A 79 5.03 7.48 -7.58
CA ASN A 79 5.54 8.75 -8.08
C ASN A 79 4.90 9.18 -9.41
N HIS A 80 4.46 8.22 -10.23
CA HIS A 80 3.82 8.49 -11.52
C HIS A 80 2.34 8.88 -11.40
N ASP A 81 1.69 8.61 -10.28
CA ASP A 81 0.31 9.03 -10.01
C ASP A 81 0.15 10.56 -9.84
N THR A 82 1.23 11.31 -9.98
CA THR A 82 1.25 12.77 -9.93
C THR A 82 1.99 13.41 -11.10
N ASP A 83 2.24 12.67 -12.19
CA ASP A 83 2.93 13.20 -13.37
C ASP A 83 2.06 14.12 -14.21
N ARG A 84 0.75 13.86 -14.27
CA ARG A 84 -0.26 14.68 -14.95
C ARG A 84 -1.40 15.03 -14.00
N ASP A 85 -2.18 16.03 -14.34
CA ASP A 85 -3.38 16.36 -13.57
C ASP A 85 -4.41 15.24 -13.63
N SER A 86 -4.53 14.56 -14.79
CA SER A 86 -5.39 13.38 -14.95
C SER A 86 -4.99 12.23 -14.05
N ASP A 87 -3.70 11.89 -13.96
CA ASP A 87 -3.23 10.79 -13.13
C ASP A 87 -3.61 11.00 -11.66
N HIS A 88 -3.44 12.25 -11.19
CA HIS A 88 -3.89 12.63 -9.85
C HIS A 88 -5.42 12.59 -9.70
N ASP A 89 -6.15 13.17 -10.65
CA ASP A 89 -7.61 13.34 -10.52
C ASP A 89 -8.35 12.00 -10.64
N HIS A 90 -7.90 11.09 -11.49
CA HIS A 90 -8.49 9.76 -11.60
C HIS A 90 -8.31 8.92 -10.33
N LEU A 91 -7.30 9.21 -9.52
CA LEU A 91 -7.04 8.50 -8.26
C LEU A 91 -7.68 9.22 -7.07
N PHE A 92 -7.37 10.50 -6.88
CA PHE A 92 -7.78 11.28 -5.71
C PHE A 92 -9.11 12.01 -5.87
N GLY A 93 -9.64 12.11 -7.09
CA GLY A 93 -10.99 12.60 -7.39
C GLY A 93 -12.02 11.46 -7.53
N SER A 94 -11.60 10.20 -7.45
CA SER A 94 -12.46 9.03 -7.55
C SER A 94 -13.29 8.79 -6.28
N THR A 95 -14.35 8.00 -6.37
CA THR A 95 -15.12 7.55 -5.20
C THR A 95 -14.31 6.62 -4.30
N LEU A 96 -13.18 6.10 -4.78
CA LEU A 96 -12.23 5.28 -4.02
C LEU A 96 -11.12 6.11 -3.34
N ALA A 97 -11.15 7.46 -3.41
CA ALA A 97 -10.12 8.31 -2.80
C ALA A 97 -9.87 8.02 -1.32
N ASP A 98 -10.93 7.68 -0.56
CA ASP A 98 -10.83 7.32 0.86
C ASP A 98 -10.19 5.94 1.11
N ARG A 99 -9.96 5.16 0.06
CA ARG A 99 -9.24 3.88 0.10
C ARG A 99 -7.71 4.04 0.01
N ASN A 100 -7.22 5.27 0.02
CA ASN A 100 -5.79 5.55 0.09
C ASN A 100 -5.24 5.20 1.48
N LEU A 101 -4.27 4.29 1.53
CA LEU A 101 -3.61 3.84 2.78
C LEU A 101 -2.44 4.74 3.21
N HIS A 102 -2.01 5.69 2.38
CA HIS A 102 -0.83 6.50 2.68
C HIS A 102 -0.94 7.22 4.03
N GLY A 103 0.02 6.98 4.93
CA GLY A 103 0.08 7.54 6.28
C GLY A 103 -0.93 6.94 7.28
N ARG A 104 -1.56 5.81 6.97
CA ARG A 104 -2.59 5.17 7.80
C ARG A 104 -2.33 3.67 8.02
N VAL A 105 -2.92 3.15 9.09
CA VAL A 105 -3.10 1.72 9.31
C VAL A 105 -4.60 1.42 9.22
N VAL A 106 -4.97 0.42 8.42
CA VAL A 106 -6.36 -0.01 8.23
C VAL A 106 -6.43 -1.53 8.39
N THR A 107 -7.50 -2.02 9.01
CA THR A 107 -7.77 -3.47 9.06
C THR A 107 -8.52 -3.88 7.80
N ILE A 108 -7.90 -4.72 6.98
CA ILE A 108 -8.44 -5.24 5.71
C ILE A 108 -8.54 -6.75 5.83
N ALA A 109 -9.74 -7.30 5.70
CA ALA A 109 -10.01 -8.73 5.86
C ALA A 109 -9.41 -9.34 7.16
N GLY A 110 -9.37 -8.54 8.24
CA GLY A 110 -8.82 -8.96 9.53
C GLY A 110 -7.30 -8.76 9.68
N VAL A 111 -6.61 -8.28 8.66
CA VAL A 111 -5.15 -8.00 8.65
C VAL A 111 -4.91 -6.49 8.80
N GLY A 112 -4.07 -6.10 9.76
CA GLY A 112 -3.65 -4.71 9.93
C GLY A 112 -2.60 -4.32 8.88
N ILE A 113 -2.97 -3.45 7.93
CA ILE A 113 -2.08 -3.00 6.86
C ILE A 113 -1.72 -1.53 7.02
N ALA A 114 -0.43 -1.23 7.11
CA ALA A 114 0.12 0.12 7.12
C ALA A 114 0.56 0.50 5.70
N GLY A 115 0.24 1.73 5.25
CA GLY A 115 0.63 2.21 3.92
C GLY A 115 1.55 3.42 3.95
N LEU A 116 2.66 3.39 3.20
CA LEU A 116 3.53 4.54 2.95
C LEU A 116 3.82 4.66 1.45
N GLY A 117 2.93 5.35 0.74
CA GLY A 117 3.10 5.63 -0.69
C GLY A 117 4.04 6.80 -0.98
N GLY A 118 4.39 6.97 -2.25
CA GLY A 118 5.26 8.01 -2.72
C GLY A 118 6.74 7.67 -2.60
N VAL A 119 7.60 8.65 -2.92
CA VAL A 119 9.06 8.49 -2.96
C VAL A 119 9.77 9.54 -2.11
N PHE A 120 10.96 9.21 -1.63
CA PHE A 120 11.86 10.20 -1.05
C PHE A 120 12.38 11.14 -2.13
N ARG A 121 12.45 12.44 -1.82
CA ARG A 121 12.97 13.47 -2.74
C ARG A 121 13.91 14.40 -2.02
N GLY A 122 15.15 14.53 -2.51
CA GLY A 122 16.22 15.30 -1.87
C GLY A 122 15.86 16.74 -1.53
N LYS A 123 14.91 17.37 -2.24
CA LYS A 123 14.43 18.70 -1.89
C LYS A 123 13.67 18.73 -0.56
N VAL A 124 13.11 17.62 -0.13
CA VAL A 124 12.33 17.49 1.12
C VAL A 124 13.09 16.64 2.12
N TRP A 125 13.37 15.39 1.73
CA TRP A 125 14.06 14.42 2.56
C TRP A 125 14.62 13.29 1.70
N MET A 126 15.88 12.96 1.90
CA MET A 126 16.57 11.80 1.29
C MET A 126 17.36 11.08 2.38
N PRO A 127 16.79 10.04 2.99
CA PRO A 127 17.51 9.25 3.99
C PRO A 127 18.82 8.66 3.44
N PRO A 128 19.90 8.58 4.24
CA PRO A 128 19.93 8.78 5.70
C PRO A 128 20.14 10.25 6.13
N ASN A 129 20.16 11.21 5.21
CA ASN A 129 20.35 12.62 5.56
C ASN A 129 19.15 13.15 6.36
N GLU A 130 19.40 14.20 7.15
CA GLU A 130 18.34 14.91 7.85
C GLU A 130 17.36 15.56 6.86
N PRO A 131 16.06 15.59 7.17
CA PRO A 131 15.09 16.22 6.30
C PRO A 131 15.23 17.75 6.29
N HIS A 132 15.11 18.36 5.12
CA HIS A 132 15.03 19.80 4.96
C HIS A 132 13.69 20.38 5.45
N PHE A 133 12.62 19.56 5.39
CA PHE A 133 11.29 19.94 5.83
C PHE A 133 10.66 18.78 6.62
N SER A 134 10.15 19.09 7.81
CA SER A 134 9.47 18.14 8.68
C SER A 134 8.08 17.74 8.17
N ASP A 135 7.42 18.64 7.44
CA ASP A 135 6.04 18.50 7.03
C ASP A 135 5.74 19.28 5.74
N SER A 136 4.62 18.92 5.11
CA SER A 136 4.14 19.51 3.87
C SER A 136 3.76 20.99 4.01
N LYS A 137 3.24 21.40 5.17
CA LYS A 137 2.83 22.80 5.42
C LYS A 137 4.03 23.74 5.39
N ARG A 138 5.14 23.35 6.03
CA ARG A 138 6.40 24.13 6.00
C ARG A 138 6.96 24.21 4.59
N PHE A 139 6.91 23.13 3.83
CA PHE A 139 7.35 23.12 2.43
C PHE A 139 6.49 24.06 1.57
N ILE A 140 5.14 24.02 1.71
CA ILE A 140 4.24 24.92 0.99
C ILE A 140 4.52 26.39 1.39
N ALA A 141 4.77 26.68 2.66
CA ALA A 141 5.03 28.05 3.13
C ALA A 141 6.24 28.69 2.43
N THR A 142 7.27 27.90 2.12
CA THR A 142 8.49 28.36 1.41
C THR A 142 8.37 28.28 -0.12
N THR A 143 7.34 27.61 -0.65
CA THR A 143 7.11 27.45 -2.08
C THR A 143 6.49 28.72 -2.66
N PRO A 144 7.07 29.36 -3.69
CA PRO A 144 6.45 30.50 -4.38
C PRO A 144 5.05 30.18 -4.88
N ARG A 145 4.14 31.16 -4.86
CA ARG A 145 2.73 30.93 -5.23
C ARG A 145 2.54 30.37 -6.64
N GLN A 146 3.34 30.86 -7.60
CA GLN A 146 3.31 30.40 -8.99
C GLN A 146 3.74 28.92 -9.15
N ASP A 147 4.51 28.38 -8.21
CA ASP A 147 5.00 27.00 -8.25
C ASP A 147 4.04 26.02 -7.52
N ARG A 148 3.01 26.57 -6.87
CA ARG A 148 1.99 25.77 -6.19
C ARG A 148 0.95 25.25 -7.16
N TRP A 149 0.70 23.96 -7.13
CA TRP A 149 -0.35 23.36 -7.89
C TRP A 149 -1.67 23.39 -7.10
N ARG A 150 -2.71 24.00 -7.69
CA ARG A 150 -4.03 24.20 -7.04
C ARG A 150 -3.93 24.82 -5.63
N GLY A 151 -2.98 25.75 -5.45
CA GLY A 151 -2.76 26.44 -4.18
C GLY A 151 -2.03 25.63 -3.09
N GLY A 152 -1.74 24.36 -3.33
CA GLY A 152 -1.07 23.44 -2.39
C GLY A 152 0.37 23.11 -2.76
N LEU A 153 0.75 21.87 -2.49
CA LEU A 153 2.07 21.34 -2.91
C LEU A 153 2.22 21.46 -4.43
N PRO A 154 3.43 21.71 -4.95
CA PRO A 154 3.72 21.46 -6.37
C PRO A 154 3.29 20.02 -6.72
N ARG A 155 2.70 19.80 -7.91
CA ARG A 155 2.12 18.50 -8.27
C ARG A 155 3.06 17.32 -8.01
N LYS A 156 4.31 17.42 -8.45
CA LYS A 156 5.36 16.43 -8.20
C LYS A 156 5.54 16.08 -6.70
N HIS A 157 5.33 17.03 -5.80
CA HIS A 157 5.53 16.84 -4.36
C HIS A 157 4.30 16.26 -3.65
N ARG A 158 3.20 15.98 -4.36
CA ARG A 158 2.06 15.27 -3.80
C ARG A 158 2.31 13.77 -3.59
N SER A 159 3.30 13.23 -4.29
CA SER A 159 3.82 11.88 -4.06
C SER A 159 5.21 11.90 -3.38
N THR A 160 5.50 12.90 -2.55
CA THR A 160 6.74 12.93 -1.77
C THR A 160 6.48 12.44 -0.35
N ILE A 161 7.34 11.55 0.13
CA ILE A 161 7.34 11.14 1.53
C ILE A 161 7.90 12.29 2.37
N PHE A 162 7.06 12.82 3.28
CA PHE A 162 7.48 13.76 4.32
C PHE A 162 7.70 13.02 5.64
N PRO A 163 8.57 13.53 6.54
CA PRO A 163 8.74 12.94 7.87
C PRO A 163 7.44 12.79 8.66
N GLU A 164 6.48 13.73 8.49
CA GLU A 164 5.16 13.65 9.13
C GLU A 164 4.40 12.36 8.79
N HIS A 165 4.54 11.83 7.56
CA HIS A 165 3.87 10.59 7.14
C HIS A 165 4.44 9.37 7.89
N VAL A 166 5.77 9.32 8.02
CA VAL A 166 6.45 8.28 8.79
C VAL A 166 6.13 8.39 10.27
N ALA A 167 6.10 9.62 10.82
CA ALA A 167 5.75 9.87 12.22
C ALA A 167 4.31 9.45 12.54
N ALA A 168 3.36 9.69 11.61
CA ALA A 168 1.97 9.29 11.78
C ALA A 168 1.81 7.77 11.93
N LEU A 169 2.65 6.98 11.25
CA LEU A 169 2.65 5.52 11.32
C LEU A 169 3.43 4.97 12.52
N SER A 170 4.53 5.62 12.90
CA SER A 170 5.54 5.08 13.84
C SER A 170 5.01 4.72 15.23
N ASN A 171 3.86 5.27 15.64
CA ASN A 171 3.22 4.99 16.94
C ASN A 171 2.07 3.99 16.85
N GLN A 172 1.88 3.35 15.69
CA GLN A 172 0.82 2.39 15.44
C GLN A 172 1.37 0.96 15.42
N ARG A 173 0.49 -0.02 15.21
CA ARG A 173 0.83 -1.44 15.01
C ARG A 173 0.16 -1.93 13.73
N ALA A 174 0.86 -2.79 12.99
CA ALA A 174 0.34 -3.42 11.79
C ALA A 174 0.93 -4.83 11.63
N ASP A 175 0.29 -5.68 10.83
CA ASP A 175 0.79 -6.99 10.45
C ASP A 175 1.64 -6.91 9.18
N VAL A 176 1.25 -6.01 8.27
CA VAL A 176 1.85 -5.80 6.94
C VAL A 176 2.15 -4.32 6.73
N LEU A 177 3.30 -4.03 6.14
CA LEU A 177 3.65 -2.71 5.62
C LEU A 177 3.64 -2.75 4.08
N VAL A 178 2.92 -1.83 3.45
CA VAL A 178 2.98 -1.63 2.00
C VAL A 178 3.63 -0.29 1.69
N THR A 179 4.63 -0.30 0.81
CA THR A 179 5.40 0.89 0.46
C THR A 179 5.64 0.98 -1.05
N HIS A 180 5.90 2.19 -1.54
CA HIS A 180 6.45 2.35 -2.89
C HIS A 180 7.97 2.13 -2.88
N GLU A 181 8.68 2.84 -2.00
CA GLU A 181 10.13 2.67 -1.82
C GLU A 181 10.47 1.35 -1.12
N ALA A 182 11.60 0.78 -1.48
CA ALA A 182 12.08 -0.48 -0.92
C ALA A 182 12.74 -0.33 0.46
N PRO A 183 12.67 -1.37 1.32
CA PRO A 183 13.57 -1.52 2.47
C PRO A 183 15.03 -1.66 2.05
N SER A 184 15.97 -1.50 3.01
CA SER A 184 17.42 -1.51 2.74
C SER A 184 17.97 -2.84 2.20
N CYS A 185 17.20 -3.93 2.25
CA CYS A 185 17.57 -5.20 1.60
C CYS A 185 17.63 -5.08 0.07
N HIS A 186 16.98 -4.08 -0.53
CA HIS A 186 17.17 -3.73 -1.93
C HIS A 186 18.34 -2.75 -2.10
N LYS A 187 19.13 -2.88 -3.19
CA LYS A 187 20.33 -2.04 -3.45
C LYS A 187 20.06 -0.52 -3.49
N HIS A 188 18.82 -0.13 -3.76
CA HIS A 188 18.36 1.26 -3.76
C HIS A 188 17.33 1.53 -2.65
N GLY A 189 17.26 0.65 -1.64
CA GLY A 189 16.31 0.78 -0.55
C GLY A 189 16.78 1.69 0.57
N PHE A 190 15.91 1.89 1.54
CA PHE A 190 16.08 2.88 2.59
C PHE A 190 15.94 2.28 3.99
N ALA A 191 16.94 2.47 4.84
CA ALA A 191 16.90 2.08 6.25
C ALA A 191 15.75 2.77 7.03
N ALA A 192 15.25 3.91 6.53
CA ALA A 192 14.07 4.56 7.10
C ALA A 192 12.80 3.70 6.98
N ILE A 193 12.69 2.87 5.94
CA ILE A 193 11.60 1.90 5.78
C ILE A 193 11.78 0.73 6.76
N ASP A 194 13.01 0.27 6.96
CA ASP A 194 13.31 -0.79 7.94
C ASP A 194 12.88 -0.37 9.34
N GLU A 195 13.29 0.84 9.73
CA GLU A 195 12.95 1.38 11.04
C GLU A 195 11.43 1.52 11.22
N LEU A 196 10.73 1.99 10.19
CA LEU A 196 9.28 2.07 10.21
C LEU A 196 8.64 0.68 10.38
N GLY A 197 9.08 -0.33 9.61
CA GLY A 197 8.58 -1.69 9.70
C GLY A 197 8.78 -2.29 11.10
N ARG A 198 9.97 -2.09 11.68
CA ARG A 198 10.26 -2.53 13.07
C ARG A 198 9.38 -1.84 14.11
N ARG A 199 9.17 -0.51 13.99
CA ARG A 199 8.29 0.25 14.90
C ARG A 199 6.85 -0.20 14.83
N LEU A 200 6.34 -0.45 13.64
CA LEU A 200 5.01 -1.01 13.40
C LEU A 200 4.88 -2.44 13.93
N GLY A 201 5.99 -3.18 14.05
CA GLY A 201 6.02 -4.59 14.44
C GLY A 201 5.50 -5.52 13.35
N VAL A 202 5.65 -5.13 12.07
CA VAL A 202 5.15 -5.93 10.94
C VAL A 202 5.94 -7.22 10.78
N ARG A 203 5.28 -8.24 10.22
CA ARG A 203 5.91 -9.51 9.83
C ARG A 203 6.27 -9.55 8.35
N LEU A 204 5.54 -8.80 7.54
CA LEU A 204 5.67 -8.75 6.09
C LEU A 204 5.73 -7.31 5.61
N ALA A 205 6.52 -7.05 4.59
CA ALA A 205 6.49 -5.79 3.84
C ALA A 205 6.48 -6.07 2.35
N TYR A 206 5.57 -5.42 1.63
CA TYR A 206 5.48 -5.46 0.17
C TYR A 206 5.83 -4.11 -0.40
N HIS A 207 6.62 -4.09 -1.49
CA HIS A 207 6.94 -2.85 -2.19
C HIS A 207 6.95 -3.03 -3.71
N GLY A 208 6.79 -1.93 -4.44
CA GLY A 208 6.89 -1.86 -5.89
C GLY A 208 8.13 -1.11 -6.38
N HIS A 209 7.94 -0.23 -7.37
CA HIS A 209 8.91 0.74 -7.91
C HIS A 209 10.08 0.15 -8.71
N HIS A 210 10.60 -1.00 -8.33
CA HIS A 210 11.78 -1.60 -8.97
C HIS A 210 11.45 -2.58 -10.08
N HIS A 211 10.17 -2.84 -10.31
CA HIS A 211 9.61 -3.61 -11.40
C HIS A 211 10.10 -5.06 -11.49
N ARG A 212 10.60 -5.65 -10.39
CA ARG A 212 11.08 -7.03 -10.32
C ARG A 212 10.41 -7.79 -9.18
N ASP A 213 10.06 -9.04 -9.42
CA ASP A 213 9.63 -9.96 -8.37
C ASP A 213 10.85 -10.45 -7.59
N ILE A 214 10.96 -10.05 -6.33
CA ILE A 214 12.08 -10.46 -5.47
C ILE A 214 11.53 -10.91 -4.11
N ALA A 215 11.71 -12.18 -3.77
CA ALA A 215 11.62 -12.64 -2.39
C ALA A 215 13.00 -12.50 -1.76
N TYR A 216 13.18 -11.47 -0.93
CA TYR A 216 14.48 -11.23 -0.31
C TYR A 216 14.83 -12.36 0.67
N PRO A 217 16.12 -12.73 0.78
CA PRO A 217 16.57 -13.65 1.81
C PRO A 217 16.20 -13.17 3.21
N HIS A 218 15.99 -14.12 4.12
CA HIS A 218 15.71 -13.77 5.51
C HIS A 218 16.89 -13.01 6.10
N ASP A 219 16.64 -11.79 6.57
CA ASP A 219 17.61 -10.95 7.28
C ASP A 219 17.07 -10.65 8.69
N PRO A 220 17.69 -11.24 9.74
CA PRO A 220 17.27 -10.96 11.11
C PRO A 220 17.38 -9.48 11.51
N GLN A 221 18.26 -8.70 10.88
CA GLN A 221 18.43 -7.29 11.19
C GLN A 221 17.27 -6.44 10.63
N LEU A 222 16.63 -6.90 9.55
CA LEU A 222 15.45 -6.26 9.00
C LEU A 222 14.26 -6.37 9.96
N GLY A 223 14.10 -7.53 10.61
CA GLY A 223 13.06 -7.79 11.59
C GLY A 223 11.70 -8.21 10.99
N PHE A 224 11.58 -8.25 9.66
CA PHE A 224 10.43 -8.73 8.91
C PHE A 224 10.85 -9.31 7.55
N ARG A 225 9.97 -10.04 6.89
CA ARG A 225 10.20 -10.52 5.53
C ARG A 225 9.78 -9.44 4.53
N ALA A 226 10.66 -9.09 3.60
CA ALA A 226 10.37 -8.16 2.51
C ALA A 226 10.12 -8.89 1.19
N ILE A 227 9.22 -8.36 0.36
CA ILE A 227 8.85 -8.90 -0.94
C ILE A 227 8.69 -7.72 -1.91
N SER A 228 9.39 -7.76 -3.02
CA SER A 228 9.17 -6.85 -4.15
C SER A 228 8.18 -7.49 -5.11
N VAL A 229 7.17 -6.74 -5.50
CA VAL A 229 6.20 -7.15 -6.52
C VAL A 229 6.60 -6.49 -7.85
N GLY A 230 6.68 -7.29 -8.91
CA GLY A 230 7.16 -6.86 -10.22
C GLY A 230 6.18 -5.95 -10.97
N LEU A 231 6.61 -5.46 -12.15
CA LEU A 231 5.81 -4.60 -13.03
C LEU A 231 4.51 -5.31 -13.46
N ALA A 232 3.37 -4.78 -13.09
CA ALA A 232 2.05 -5.38 -13.26
C ALA A 232 1.95 -6.79 -12.64
N GLY A 233 2.82 -7.11 -11.68
CA GLY A 233 2.80 -8.37 -10.94
C GLY A 233 1.71 -8.41 -9.88
N ILE A 234 1.33 -9.62 -9.48
CA ILE A 234 0.35 -9.88 -8.42
C ILE A 234 0.93 -10.93 -7.47
N THR A 235 1.00 -10.60 -6.19
CA THR A 235 1.49 -11.50 -5.14
C THR A 235 0.44 -11.62 -4.03
N ALA A 236 0.21 -12.83 -3.55
CA ALA A 236 -0.72 -13.08 -2.44
C ALA A 236 -0.10 -12.76 -1.08
N LEU A 237 -0.92 -12.70 -0.02
CA LEU A 237 -0.52 -12.35 1.35
C LEU A 237 0.56 -13.28 1.93
N ASP A 238 0.65 -14.53 1.51
CA ASP A 238 1.69 -15.49 1.94
C ASP A 238 3.01 -15.35 1.16
N GLY A 239 3.01 -14.53 0.09
CA GLY A 239 4.13 -14.29 -0.81
C GLY A 239 4.15 -15.18 -2.05
N GLU A 240 3.07 -15.94 -2.32
CA GLU A 240 2.89 -16.65 -3.59
C GLU A 240 2.77 -15.64 -4.74
N ILE A 241 3.53 -15.85 -5.81
CA ILE A 241 3.40 -15.07 -7.05
C ILE A 241 2.21 -15.63 -7.83
N VAL A 242 1.10 -14.88 -7.81
CA VAL A 242 -0.13 -15.23 -8.53
C VAL A 242 -0.01 -14.88 -10.02
N HIS A 243 0.62 -13.75 -10.31
CA HIS A 243 0.94 -13.32 -11.67
C HIS A 243 2.34 -12.69 -11.67
N PRO A 244 3.29 -13.24 -12.43
CA PRO A 244 4.65 -12.71 -12.43
C PRO A 244 4.70 -11.32 -13.08
N GLY A 245 5.60 -10.49 -12.61
CA GLY A 245 5.86 -9.20 -13.21
C GLY A 245 6.31 -9.31 -14.66
N ALA A 246 5.99 -8.32 -15.48
CA ALA A 246 6.24 -8.35 -16.93
C ALA A 246 7.71 -8.60 -17.31
N TYR A 247 8.67 -8.23 -16.45
CA TYR A 247 10.10 -8.51 -16.68
C TYR A 247 10.56 -9.88 -16.15
N ASP A 248 9.72 -10.57 -15.39
CA ASP A 248 10.04 -11.85 -14.75
C ASP A 248 9.28 -13.03 -15.37
N ALA A 249 8.27 -12.76 -16.20
CA ALA A 249 7.44 -13.78 -16.89
C ALA A 249 8.23 -14.71 -17.83
N HIS A 250 9.45 -14.36 -18.21
CA HIS A 250 10.33 -15.14 -19.10
C HIS A 250 11.52 -15.78 -18.38
N ALA A 251 11.57 -15.70 -17.05
CA ALA A 251 12.69 -16.24 -16.26
C ALA A 251 12.42 -17.64 -15.67
N GLN A 252 11.34 -18.30 -16.11
CA GLN A 252 10.97 -19.67 -15.72
C GLN A 252 11.37 -20.69 -16.77
#